data_ce5cb7da5dfd2d12839c632b5d18ea06
#
_entry.id   ce5cb7da5dfd2d12839c632b5d18ea06
#
_cell.length_a   1.000
_cell.length_b   1.000
_cell.length_c   1.000
_cell.angle_alpha   90.00
_cell.angle_beta   90.00
_cell.angle_gamma   90.00
#
_symmetry.space_group_name_H-M   'P 1'
#
loop_
_entity.id
_entity.type
_entity.pdbx_description
1 polymer ?
#
loop_
_entity_poly.entity_id
_entity_poly.type
_entity_poly.pdbx_seq_one_letter_code
_entity_poly.pdbx_strand_id
1 'polypeptide(L)'
;LQFDDAPNIDIESAAARFQEGFRQALSGEAESDGFNRLILAARLDARQASLVRCYAKYILQLGIPFSQNLMEEVLVTHADLASTLVHQFELQFDPALTKKKRLEDLSHCTATIARRIARARSLDEDRILTAFSDAISATLRTNYFQVDDDGDPKSCISIKIDPGQIPGAPLPKPKYEVFVYSPTVEGVHLRSGEIARGGIRWSDRREDFRTEVLGLMKAQVVKNTVIVPTGAKGGFFPKQLPVDDREAIMKEGITCYRTFISGLLDITDNVIDGKVVPPKNVIRRDNDDPYLVVAADKGTTTFS
;
A
#
# COMPACT_ATOMS: atom_id res chain seq x y z
N LEU A 1 25.24 -13.54 6.42
CA LEU A 1 24.40 -13.79 5.25
C LEU A 1 25.16 -14.75 4.33
N GLN A 2 24.78 -16.03 4.33
CA GLN A 2 25.30 -17.03 3.40
C GLN A 2 24.31 -17.12 2.25
N PHE A 3 24.74 -16.78 1.04
CA PHE A 3 23.98 -16.99 -0.19
C PHE A 3 24.64 -18.13 -0.94
N ASP A 4 24.03 -19.31 -0.90
CA ASP A 4 24.62 -20.53 -1.47
C ASP A 4 24.58 -20.63 -2.99
N ASP A 5 23.99 -19.68 -3.73
CA ASP A 5 24.01 -19.58 -5.20
C ASP A 5 23.84 -18.12 -5.64
N ALA A 6 24.82 -17.27 -5.34
CA ALA A 6 24.78 -15.88 -5.78
C ALA A 6 25.18 -15.80 -7.28
N PRO A 7 24.28 -15.42 -8.21
CA PRO A 7 24.70 -15.03 -9.55
C PRO A 7 25.64 -13.83 -9.44
N ASN A 8 26.52 -13.65 -10.42
CA ASN A 8 27.49 -12.56 -10.51
C ASN A 8 26.88 -11.23 -10.04
N ILE A 9 27.08 -10.89 -8.76
CA ILE A 9 26.60 -9.65 -8.17
C ILE A 9 27.63 -8.59 -8.53
N ASP A 10 27.22 -7.56 -9.25
CA ASP A 10 27.97 -6.32 -9.34
C ASP A 10 28.09 -5.74 -7.92
N ILE A 11 29.26 -5.94 -7.32
CA ILE A 11 29.53 -5.63 -5.91
C ILE A 11 29.33 -4.14 -5.62
N GLU A 12 29.73 -3.25 -6.53
CA GLU A 12 29.61 -1.80 -6.34
C GLU A 12 28.14 -1.36 -6.29
N SER A 13 27.36 -1.80 -7.27
CA SER A 13 25.91 -1.53 -7.34
C SER A 13 25.15 -2.17 -6.18
N ALA A 14 25.52 -3.37 -5.76
CA ALA A 14 24.93 -4.05 -4.60
C ALA A 14 25.27 -3.34 -3.29
N ALA A 15 26.52 -2.88 -3.14
CA ALA A 15 26.98 -2.15 -1.95
C ALA A 15 26.22 -0.83 -1.78
N ALA A 16 26.06 -0.03 -2.85
CA ALA A 16 25.34 1.23 -2.80
C ALA A 16 23.86 1.04 -2.36
N ARG A 17 23.14 0.06 -2.96
CA ARG A 17 21.76 -0.27 -2.56
C ARG A 17 21.67 -0.76 -1.11
N PHE A 18 22.60 -1.60 -0.68
CA PHE A 18 22.66 -2.11 0.68
C PHE A 18 22.91 -0.98 1.68
N GLN A 19 23.89 -0.10 1.41
CA GLN A 19 24.22 1.02 2.29
C GLN A 19 23.02 1.96 2.45
N GLU A 20 22.31 2.28 1.37
CA GLU A 20 21.12 3.12 1.44
C GLU A 20 19.99 2.44 2.22
N GLY A 21 19.68 1.17 1.95
CA GLY A 21 18.68 0.43 2.71
C GLY A 21 19.02 0.28 4.20
N PHE A 22 20.31 0.10 4.52
CA PHE A 22 20.78 0.04 5.89
C PHE A 22 20.66 1.41 6.59
N ARG A 23 21.03 2.50 5.91
CA ARG A 23 20.86 3.87 6.41
C ARG A 23 19.39 4.14 6.75
N GLN A 24 18.47 3.85 5.82
CA GLN A 24 17.03 4.07 6.03
C GLN A 24 16.46 3.24 7.18
N ALA A 25 16.92 2.00 7.35
CA ALA A 25 16.49 1.16 8.47
C ALA A 25 17.01 1.70 9.82
N LEU A 26 18.24 2.23 9.86
CA LEU A 26 18.81 2.83 11.08
C LEU A 26 18.17 4.18 11.43
N SER A 27 17.83 5.01 10.43
CA SER A 27 17.18 6.31 10.66
C SER A 27 15.67 6.19 10.95
N GLY A 28 15.08 4.99 10.81
CA GLY A 28 13.64 4.78 10.96
C GLY A 28 12.82 5.20 9.74
N GLU A 29 13.46 5.56 8.62
CA GLU A 29 12.80 5.86 7.34
C GLU A 29 12.25 4.60 6.66
N ALA A 30 12.76 3.41 7.02
CA ALA A 30 12.24 2.13 6.61
C ALA A 30 12.17 1.15 7.79
N GLU A 31 11.25 0.17 7.73
CA GLU A 31 11.22 -0.91 8.73
C GLU A 31 12.40 -1.86 8.56
N SER A 32 12.89 -2.40 9.71
CA SER A 32 13.91 -3.45 9.73
C SER A 32 13.25 -4.81 9.85
N ASP A 33 13.02 -5.47 8.72
CA ASP A 33 12.39 -6.80 8.63
C ASP A 33 12.99 -7.63 7.48
N GLY A 34 12.45 -8.82 7.23
CA GLY A 34 12.96 -9.74 6.23
C GLY A 34 12.81 -9.27 4.79
N PHE A 35 11.93 -8.30 4.50
CA PHE A 35 11.81 -7.71 3.16
C PHE A 35 13.09 -6.95 2.76
N ASN A 36 13.91 -6.48 3.71
CA ASN A 36 15.18 -5.84 3.39
C ASN A 36 16.17 -6.79 2.68
N ARG A 37 15.99 -8.11 2.81
CA ARG A 37 16.79 -9.10 2.06
C ARG A 37 16.59 -9.01 0.55
N LEU A 38 15.42 -8.50 0.10
CA LEU A 38 15.11 -8.30 -1.31
C LEU A 38 16.02 -7.26 -1.99
N ILE A 39 16.62 -6.36 -1.21
CA ILE A 39 17.59 -5.38 -1.72
C ILE A 39 18.77 -6.10 -2.41
N LEU A 40 19.23 -7.18 -1.80
CA LEU A 40 20.31 -8.01 -2.39
C LEU A 40 19.76 -9.14 -3.27
N ALA A 41 18.77 -9.89 -2.78
CA ALA A 41 18.27 -11.08 -3.46
C ALA A 41 17.56 -10.75 -4.79
N ALA A 42 16.71 -9.73 -4.78
CA ALA A 42 15.91 -9.28 -5.94
C ALA A 42 16.49 -8.03 -6.63
N ARG A 43 17.63 -7.52 -6.15
CA ARG A 43 18.27 -6.28 -6.64
C ARG A 43 17.37 -5.05 -6.57
N LEU A 44 16.47 -5.00 -5.59
CA LEU A 44 15.59 -3.87 -5.35
C LEU A 44 16.33 -2.72 -4.67
N ASP A 45 15.87 -1.50 -4.89
CA ASP A 45 16.24 -0.39 -4.02
C ASP A 45 15.39 -0.40 -2.72
N ALA A 46 15.72 0.48 -1.77
CA ALA A 46 15.05 0.54 -0.48
C ALA A 46 13.56 0.92 -0.60
N ARG A 47 13.21 1.81 -1.56
CA ARG A 47 11.83 2.21 -1.80
C ARG A 47 11.02 1.11 -2.47
N GLN A 48 11.61 0.35 -3.38
CA GLN A 48 11.01 -0.84 -3.98
C GLN A 48 10.77 -1.94 -2.92
N ALA A 49 11.72 -2.15 -1.99
CA ALA A 49 11.51 -3.05 -0.86
C ALA A 49 10.35 -2.57 0.04
N SER A 50 10.24 -1.25 0.28
CA SER A 50 9.12 -0.65 1.02
C SER A 50 7.78 -0.79 0.29
N LEU A 51 7.77 -0.76 -1.05
CA LEU A 51 6.58 -1.05 -1.85
C LEU A 51 6.11 -2.50 -1.68
N VAL A 52 7.03 -3.45 -1.74
CA VAL A 52 6.70 -4.87 -1.51
C VAL A 52 6.14 -5.06 -0.10
N ARG A 53 6.74 -4.43 0.90
CA ARG A 53 6.26 -4.42 2.28
C ARG A 53 4.85 -3.80 2.39
N CYS A 54 4.58 -2.69 1.72
CA CYS A 54 3.25 -2.08 1.67
C CYS A 54 2.18 -3.08 1.21
N TYR A 55 2.45 -3.80 0.11
CA TYR A 55 1.52 -4.85 -0.35
C TYR A 55 1.41 -6.01 0.62
N ALA A 56 2.49 -6.46 1.23
CA ALA A 56 2.44 -7.52 2.24
C ALA A 56 1.55 -7.11 3.44
N LYS A 57 1.72 -5.89 3.96
CA LYS A 57 0.88 -5.36 5.04
C LYS A 57 -0.60 -5.27 4.64
N TYR A 58 -0.88 -4.82 3.42
CA TYR A 58 -2.24 -4.84 2.88
C TYR A 58 -2.83 -6.25 2.80
N ILE A 59 -2.08 -7.20 2.26
CA ILE A 59 -2.50 -8.62 2.12
C ILE A 59 -2.77 -9.24 3.50
N LEU A 60 -1.96 -8.95 4.51
CA LEU A 60 -2.22 -9.37 5.90
C LEU A 60 -3.55 -8.83 6.42
N GLN A 61 -3.86 -7.56 6.16
CA GLN A 61 -5.12 -6.94 6.54
C GLN A 61 -6.35 -7.51 5.79
N LEU A 62 -6.16 -8.20 4.66
CA LEU A 62 -7.22 -8.97 4.00
C LEU A 62 -7.57 -10.27 4.77
N GLY A 63 -6.77 -10.64 5.78
CA GLY A 63 -7.00 -11.85 6.58
C GLY A 63 -6.54 -13.13 5.88
N ILE A 64 -5.62 -13.04 4.95
CA ILE A 64 -4.97 -14.23 4.37
C ILE A 64 -4.19 -14.95 5.48
N PRO A 65 -4.33 -16.28 5.62
CA PRO A 65 -3.83 -17.05 6.77
C PRO A 65 -2.32 -17.35 6.68
N PHE A 66 -1.52 -16.35 6.32
CA PHE A 66 -0.06 -16.45 6.24
C PHE A 66 0.61 -15.41 7.14
N SER A 67 1.72 -15.80 7.76
CA SER A 67 2.53 -14.85 8.53
C SER A 67 3.37 -13.96 7.61
N GLN A 68 3.76 -12.77 8.10
CA GLN A 68 4.69 -11.91 7.40
C GLN A 68 6.01 -12.64 7.09
N ASN A 69 6.57 -13.37 8.06
CA ASN A 69 7.81 -14.10 7.88
C ASN A 69 7.73 -15.10 6.71
N LEU A 70 6.62 -15.81 6.56
CA LEU A 70 6.44 -16.72 5.43
C LEU A 70 6.39 -15.98 4.10
N MET A 71 5.71 -14.83 4.03
CA MET A 71 5.71 -13.99 2.83
C MET A 71 7.10 -13.49 2.46
N GLU A 72 7.90 -13.07 3.46
CA GLU A 72 9.29 -12.65 3.29
C GLU A 72 10.15 -13.78 2.71
N GLU A 73 10.04 -14.98 3.28
CA GLU A 73 10.79 -16.17 2.82
C GLU A 73 10.41 -16.57 1.39
N VAL A 74 9.11 -16.60 1.08
CA VAL A 74 8.61 -16.91 -0.26
C VAL A 74 9.15 -15.93 -1.29
N LEU A 75 9.06 -14.61 -1.01
CA LEU A 75 9.54 -13.60 -1.95
C LEU A 75 11.07 -13.61 -2.12
N VAL A 76 11.82 -13.90 -1.07
CA VAL A 76 13.28 -14.06 -1.17
C VAL A 76 13.62 -15.31 -1.97
N THR A 77 12.91 -16.42 -1.77
CA THR A 77 13.09 -17.66 -2.55
C THR A 77 12.77 -17.45 -4.03
N HIS A 78 11.75 -16.61 -4.32
CA HIS A 78 11.34 -16.25 -5.67
C HIS A 78 11.77 -14.83 -6.05
N ALA A 79 13.02 -14.45 -5.76
CA ALA A 79 13.55 -13.10 -5.90
C ALA A 79 13.34 -12.48 -7.30
N ASP A 80 13.53 -13.27 -8.36
CA ASP A 80 13.25 -12.84 -9.74
C ASP A 80 11.77 -12.52 -9.97
N LEU A 81 10.87 -13.23 -9.30
CA LEU A 81 9.44 -12.93 -9.38
C LEU A 81 9.13 -11.67 -8.58
N ALA A 82 9.73 -11.49 -7.39
CA ALA A 82 9.57 -10.28 -6.59
C ALA A 82 10.00 -9.03 -7.40
N SER A 83 11.15 -9.09 -8.09
CA SER A 83 11.59 -8.04 -9.01
C SER A 83 10.60 -7.81 -10.17
N THR A 84 10.03 -8.89 -10.73
CA THR A 84 9.05 -8.77 -11.83
C THR A 84 7.72 -8.17 -11.35
N LEU A 85 7.29 -8.45 -10.13
CA LEU A 85 6.10 -7.84 -9.51
C LEU A 85 6.29 -6.33 -9.30
N VAL A 86 7.45 -5.90 -8.82
CA VAL A 86 7.79 -4.48 -8.72
C VAL A 86 7.81 -3.84 -10.11
N HIS A 87 8.41 -4.49 -11.10
CA HIS A 87 8.42 -3.98 -12.47
C HIS A 87 7.00 -3.88 -13.06
N GLN A 88 6.10 -4.84 -12.77
CA GLN A 88 4.68 -4.75 -13.16
C GLN A 88 4.03 -3.48 -12.57
N PHE A 89 4.28 -3.19 -11.30
CA PHE A 89 3.76 -1.99 -10.66
C PHE A 89 4.30 -0.73 -11.33
N GLU A 90 5.61 -0.65 -11.58
CA GLU A 90 6.24 0.49 -12.26
C GLU A 90 5.68 0.68 -13.67
N LEU A 91 5.54 -0.39 -14.44
CA LEU A 91 4.89 -0.35 -15.75
C LEU A 91 3.45 0.21 -15.68
N GLN A 92 2.73 -0.04 -14.59
CA GLN A 92 1.37 0.47 -14.43
C GLN A 92 1.31 1.95 -14.07
N PHE A 93 2.26 2.45 -13.28
CA PHE A 93 2.12 3.73 -12.59
C PHE A 93 3.24 4.75 -12.84
N ASP A 94 4.34 4.39 -13.51
CA ASP A 94 5.39 5.34 -13.83
C ASP A 94 4.87 6.41 -14.81
N PRO A 95 4.77 7.69 -14.39
CA PRO A 95 4.29 8.77 -15.24
C PRO A 95 5.20 9.09 -16.42
N ALA A 96 6.47 8.67 -16.40
CA ALA A 96 7.41 8.86 -17.50
C ALA A 96 7.13 7.94 -18.71
N LEU A 97 6.38 6.83 -18.50
CA LEU A 97 6.09 5.88 -19.56
C LEU A 97 4.92 6.33 -20.44
N THR A 98 5.09 6.24 -21.76
CA THR A 98 4.00 6.47 -22.70
C THR A 98 2.94 5.36 -22.61
N LYS A 99 1.68 5.70 -22.91
CA LYS A 99 0.57 4.73 -22.87
C LYS A 99 0.82 3.50 -23.75
N LYS A 100 1.43 3.68 -24.92
CA LYS A 100 1.72 2.58 -25.86
C LYS A 100 2.74 1.61 -25.25
N LYS A 101 3.90 2.12 -24.81
CA LYS A 101 4.96 1.31 -24.19
C LYS A 101 4.44 0.58 -22.96
N ARG A 102 3.66 1.26 -22.10
CA ARG A 102 3.01 0.68 -20.92
C ARG A 102 2.18 -0.56 -21.26
N LEU A 103 1.32 -0.50 -22.28
CA LEU A 103 0.43 -1.61 -22.65
C LEU A 103 1.19 -2.80 -23.23
N GLU A 104 2.19 -2.54 -24.09
CA GLU A 104 3.01 -3.59 -24.69
C GLU A 104 3.82 -4.35 -23.65
N ASP A 105 4.56 -3.64 -22.80
CA ASP A 105 5.43 -4.22 -21.80
C ASP A 105 4.64 -4.90 -20.67
N LEU A 106 3.49 -4.34 -20.27
CA LEU A 106 2.65 -4.89 -19.21
C LEU A 106 2.07 -6.27 -19.58
N SER A 107 1.63 -6.45 -20.81
CA SER A 107 1.13 -7.75 -21.28
C SER A 107 2.20 -8.84 -21.17
N HIS A 108 3.43 -8.55 -21.60
CA HIS A 108 4.55 -9.48 -21.49
C HIS A 108 4.94 -9.76 -20.04
N CYS A 109 4.98 -8.72 -19.21
CA CYS A 109 5.28 -8.83 -17.79
C CYS A 109 4.25 -9.72 -17.07
N THR A 110 2.96 -9.48 -17.27
CA THR A 110 1.87 -10.29 -16.68
C THR A 110 1.96 -11.76 -17.08
N ALA A 111 2.22 -12.06 -18.37
CA ALA A 111 2.42 -13.43 -18.81
C ALA A 111 3.66 -14.08 -18.19
N THR A 112 4.70 -13.31 -17.92
CA THR A 112 5.91 -13.80 -17.26
C THR A 112 5.64 -14.12 -15.80
N ILE A 113 4.89 -13.25 -15.06
CA ILE A 113 4.46 -13.50 -13.69
C ILE A 113 3.64 -14.79 -13.61
N ALA A 114 2.62 -14.95 -14.45
CA ALA A 114 1.78 -16.15 -14.45
C ALA A 114 2.61 -17.44 -14.66
N ARG A 115 3.57 -17.43 -15.60
CA ARG A 115 4.47 -18.57 -15.83
C ARG A 115 5.38 -18.86 -14.65
N ARG A 116 5.80 -17.85 -13.88
CA ARG A 116 6.65 -18.02 -12.72
C ARG A 116 5.86 -18.52 -11.52
N ILE A 117 4.66 -18.00 -11.28
CA ILE A 117 3.75 -18.48 -10.24
C ILE A 117 3.43 -19.97 -10.47
N ALA A 118 3.18 -20.40 -11.70
CA ALA A 118 2.93 -21.79 -12.04
C ALA A 118 4.11 -22.77 -11.72
N ARG A 119 5.27 -22.23 -11.32
CA ARG A 119 6.44 -23.01 -10.85
C ARG A 119 6.58 -23.04 -9.32
N ALA A 120 5.61 -22.50 -8.59
CA ALA A 120 5.57 -22.56 -7.13
C ALA A 120 5.64 -24.03 -6.67
N ARG A 121 6.41 -24.27 -5.61
CA ARG A 121 6.70 -25.62 -5.11
C ARG A 121 5.64 -26.13 -4.13
N SER A 122 4.84 -25.22 -3.61
CA SER A 122 3.77 -25.53 -2.66
C SER A 122 2.52 -24.68 -2.95
N LEU A 123 1.38 -25.11 -2.42
CA LEU A 123 0.13 -24.37 -2.49
C LEU A 123 0.22 -23.03 -1.75
N ASP A 124 1.00 -22.96 -0.69
CA ASP A 124 1.16 -21.73 0.09
C ASP A 124 2.02 -20.71 -0.66
N GLU A 125 3.10 -21.14 -1.33
CA GLU A 125 3.87 -20.28 -2.24
C GLU A 125 2.96 -19.73 -3.36
N ASP A 126 2.20 -20.60 -4.04
CA ASP A 126 1.29 -20.21 -5.11
C ASP A 126 0.30 -19.15 -4.64
N ARG A 127 -0.35 -19.37 -3.49
CA ARG A 127 -1.34 -18.46 -2.92
C ARG A 127 -0.73 -17.11 -2.54
N ILE A 128 0.46 -17.11 -1.93
CA ILE A 128 1.15 -15.88 -1.54
C ILE A 128 1.52 -15.08 -2.79
N LEU A 129 2.18 -15.70 -3.76
CA LEU A 129 2.62 -15.04 -4.99
C LEU A 129 1.44 -14.53 -5.81
N THR A 130 0.35 -15.30 -5.89
CA THR A 130 -0.90 -14.88 -6.53
C THR A 130 -1.52 -13.70 -5.81
N ALA A 131 -1.55 -13.67 -4.46
CA ALA A 131 -2.09 -12.55 -3.70
C ALA A 131 -1.34 -11.24 -3.97
N PHE A 132 0.00 -11.26 -4.10
CA PHE A 132 0.77 -10.09 -4.50
C PHE A 132 0.43 -9.64 -5.92
N SER A 133 0.37 -10.57 -6.88
CA SER A 133 0.02 -10.27 -8.26
C SER A 133 -1.39 -9.67 -8.39
N ASP A 134 -2.37 -10.23 -7.68
CA ASP A 134 -3.75 -9.74 -7.67
C ASP A 134 -3.85 -8.35 -7.05
N ALA A 135 -3.20 -8.11 -5.91
CA ALA A 135 -3.22 -6.82 -5.23
C ALA A 135 -2.58 -5.71 -6.09
N ILE A 136 -1.44 -6.00 -6.74
CA ILE A 136 -0.79 -5.07 -7.68
C ILE A 136 -1.69 -4.82 -8.89
N SER A 137 -2.29 -5.84 -9.45
CA SER A 137 -3.17 -5.73 -10.62
C SER A 137 -4.45 -4.94 -10.31
N ALA A 138 -5.00 -5.09 -9.11
CA ALA A 138 -6.19 -4.40 -8.62
C ALA A 138 -5.93 -2.94 -8.22
N THR A 139 -4.67 -2.50 -8.19
CA THR A 139 -4.33 -1.11 -7.85
C THR A 139 -4.75 -0.16 -8.96
N LEU A 140 -5.39 0.95 -8.57
CA LEU A 140 -5.96 1.97 -9.45
C LEU A 140 -5.12 3.24 -9.49
N ARG A 141 -4.56 3.66 -8.35
CA ARG A 141 -3.75 4.87 -8.17
C ARG A 141 -2.71 4.67 -7.07
N THR A 142 -1.64 5.45 -7.14
CA THR A 142 -0.61 5.50 -6.09
C THR A 142 0.10 6.84 -6.07
N ASN A 143 0.61 7.26 -4.90
CA ASN A 143 1.51 8.41 -4.74
C ASN A 143 2.99 8.02 -4.87
N TYR A 144 3.32 6.78 -5.21
CA TYR A 144 4.68 6.25 -5.18
C TYR A 144 5.70 7.08 -5.97
N PHE A 145 5.27 7.68 -7.09
CA PHE A 145 6.10 8.52 -7.96
C PHE A 145 6.00 10.02 -7.65
N GLN A 146 5.31 10.40 -6.58
CA GLN A 146 5.30 11.77 -6.10
C GLN A 146 6.52 12.05 -5.22
N VAL A 147 6.92 13.32 -5.23
CA VAL A 147 7.95 13.86 -4.35
C VAL A 147 7.35 14.96 -3.48
N ASP A 148 8.01 15.26 -2.38
CA ASP A 148 7.70 16.42 -1.54
C ASP A 148 8.31 17.71 -2.11
N ASP A 149 8.27 18.78 -1.33
CA ASP A 149 8.76 20.11 -1.75
C ASP A 149 10.29 20.16 -1.85
N ASP A 150 11.00 19.26 -1.16
CA ASP A 150 12.46 19.13 -1.18
C ASP A 150 12.94 18.24 -2.34
N GLY A 151 12.01 17.56 -3.01
CA GLY A 151 12.28 16.64 -4.13
C GLY A 151 12.51 15.19 -3.67
N ASP A 152 12.33 14.91 -2.40
CA ASP A 152 12.44 13.56 -1.85
C ASP A 152 11.13 12.76 -2.03
N PRO A 153 11.20 11.44 -2.13
CA PRO A 153 10.01 10.61 -2.18
C PRO A 153 9.10 10.81 -0.97
N LYS A 154 7.79 10.84 -1.18
CA LYS A 154 6.81 10.96 -0.07
C LYS A 154 7.09 9.95 1.05
N SER A 155 6.91 10.37 2.30
CA SER A 155 7.17 9.58 3.51
C SER A 155 6.20 8.41 3.71
N CYS A 156 5.10 8.37 2.97
CA CYS A 156 4.16 7.25 2.94
C CYS A 156 3.93 6.76 1.50
N ILE A 157 3.51 5.51 1.38
CA ILE A 157 3.02 4.90 0.15
C ILE A 157 1.52 4.72 0.28
N SER A 158 0.77 5.33 -0.65
CA SER A 158 -0.68 5.18 -0.75
C SER A 158 -1.02 4.39 -2.00
N ILE A 159 -1.88 3.38 -1.85
CA ILE A 159 -2.42 2.59 -2.96
C ILE A 159 -3.95 2.60 -2.90
N LYS A 160 -4.60 3.01 -3.98
CA LYS A 160 -6.05 2.88 -4.16
C LYS A 160 -6.33 1.59 -4.91
N ILE A 161 -7.21 0.78 -4.40
CA ILE A 161 -7.46 -0.59 -4.85
C ILE A 161 -8.94 -0.77 -5.16
N ASP A 162 -9.23 -1.57 -6.19
CA ASP A 162 -10.55 -2.17 -6.42
C ASP A 162 -10.58 -3.59 -5.80
N PRO A 163 -11.09 -3.76 -4.58
CA PRO A 163 -11.15 -5.08 -3.95
C PRO A 163 -12.09 -6.05 -4.68
N GLY A 164 -12.92 -5.56 -5.59
CA GLY A 164 -13.72 -6.39 -6.50
C GLY A 164 -12.87 -7.33 -7.35
N GLN A 165 -11.66 -6.87 -7.71
CA GLN A 165 -10.71 -7.63 -8.54
C GLN A 165 -9.82 -8.60 -7.73
N ILE A 166 -9.91 -8.60 -6.39
CA ILE A 166 -9.13 -9.52 -5.55
C ILE A 166 -10.04 -10.69 -5.13
N PRO A 167 -9.81 -11.92 -5.62
CA PRO A 167 -10.69 -13.07 -5.34
C PRO A 167 -10.86 -13.36 -3.85
N GLY A 168 -9.77 -13.29 -3.08
CA GLY A 168 -9.73 -13.57 -1.64
C GLY A 168 -10.18 -12.44 -0.73
N ALA A 169 -10.56 -11.25 -1.25
CA ALA A 169 -10.96 -10.12 -0.41
C ALA A 169 -12.27 -10.42 0.35
N PRO A 170 -12.33 -10.09 1.67
CA PRO A 170 -13.51 -10.34 2.51
C PRO A 170 -14.77 -9.59 2.05
N LEU A 171 -15.93 -10.21 2.27
CA LEU A 171 -17.24 -9.63 1.96
C LEU A 171 -17.78 -8.77 3.12
N PRO A 172 -18.58 -7.71 2.79
CA PRO A 172 -18.80 -7.15 1.47
C PRO A 172 -17.57 -6.42 0.95
N LYS A 173 -17.28 -6.54 -0.35
CA LYS A 173 -16.19 -5.80 -0.94
C LYS A 173 -16.58 -4.32 -1.05
N PRO A 174 -15.78 -3.37 -0.53
CA PRO A 174 -15.98 -1.95 -0.81
C PRO A 174 -15.92 -1.64 -2.30
N LYS A 175 -16.48 -0.51 -2.73
CA LYS A 175 -16.29 -0.01 -4.10
C LYS A 175 -14.84 0.40 -4.34
N TYR A 176 -14.26 1.13 -3.37
CA TYR A 176 -12.84 1.51 -3.36
C TYR A 176 -12.26 1.35 -1.97
N GLU A 177 -10.99 1.05 -1.95
CA GLU A 177 -10.19 0.93 -0.76
C GLU A 177 -8.86 1.65 -0.96
N VAL A 178 -8.48 2.52 -0.03
CA VAL A 178 -7.15 3.13 -0.01
C VAL A 178 -6.40 2.57 1.18
N PHE A 179 -5.23 2.01 0.95
CA PHE A 179 -4.29 1.60 1.98
C PHE A 179 -3.11 2.57 1.99
N VAL A 180 -2.78 3.09 3.16
CA VAL A 180 -1.64 3.98 3.38
C VAL A 180 -0.67 3.28 4.30
N TYR A 181 0.57 3.20 3.85
CA TYR A 181 1.68 2.58 4.56
C TYR A 181 2.81 3.59 4.80
N SER A 182 3.32 3.61 6.02
CA SER A 182 4.62 4.19 6.38
C SER A 182 5.29 3.38 7.49
N PRO A 183 6.56 3.64 7.84
CA PRO A 183 7.20 3.01 8.99
C PRO A 183 6.50 3.30 10.32
N THR A 184 5.79 4.42 10.44
CA THR A 184 5.17 4.89 11.69
C THR A 184 3.67 4.65 11.75
N VAL A 185 2.98 4.52 10.61
CA VAL A 185 1.53 4.36 10.56
C VAL A 185 1.09 3.46 9.40
N GLU A 186 0.08 2.69 9.64
CA GLU A 186 -0.72 2.00 8.61
C GLU A 186 -2.17 2.45 8.74
N GLY A 187 -2.86 2.60 7.61
CA GLY A 187 -4.26 2.99 7.63
C GLY A 187 -5.03 2.52 6.41
N VAL A 188 -6.34 2.43 6.55
CA VAL A 188 -7.25 2.05 5.47
C VAL A 188 -8.44 3.00 5.43
N HIS A 189 -8.88 3.33 4.22
CA HIS A 189 -10.13 4.06 3.98
C HIS A 189 -10.99 3.28 3.01
N LEU A 190 -12.16 2.83 3.47
CA LEU A 190 -13.11 2.00 2.73
C LEU A 190 -14.30 2.84 2.29
N ARG A 191 -14.68 2.77 1.02
CA ARG A 191 -15.84 3.48 0.45
C ARG A 191 -16.78 2.48 -0.21
N SER A 192 -18.06 2.53 0.17
CA SER A 192 -19.10 1.68 -0.41
C SER A 192 -19.61 2.17 -1.77
N GLY A 193 -19.27 3.39 -2.18
CA GLY A 193 -19.63 4.02 -3.45
C GLY A 193 -18.66 5.11 -3.85
N GLU A 194 -18.86 5.71 -5.02
CA GLU A 194 -18.03 6.83 -5.51
C GLU A 194 -18.17 8.06 -4.61
N ILE A 195 -19.40 8.38 -4.21
CA ILE A 195 -19.72 9.48 -3.31
C ILE A 195 -20.08 8.87 -1.95
N ALA A 196 -19.12 8.89 -1.03
CA ALA A 196 -19.25 8.27 0.28
C ALA A 196 -18.59 9.14 1.36
N ARG A 197 -19.18 9.17 2.57
CA ARG A 197 -18.65 9.92 3.71
C ARG A 197 -18.66 9.10 4.99
N GLY A 198 -17.72 9.39 5.88
CA GLY A 198 -17.65 8.75 7.18
C GLY A 198 -16.46 9.22 7.98
N GLY A 199 -16.35 8.74 9.21
CA GLY A 199 -15.30 9.12 10.14
C GLY A 199 -14.03 8.28 10.01
N ILE A 200 -12.93 8.87 10.47
CA ILE A 200 -11.63 8.24 10.62
C ILE A 200 -11.42 7.89 12.09
N ARG A 201 -11.11 6.64 12.36
CA ARG A 201 -10.88 6.11 13.70
C ARG A 201 -9.39 5.91 13.98
N TRP A 202 -8.94 6.25 15.16
CA TRP A 202 -7.69 5.73 15.70
C TRP A 202 -7.95 4.33 16.25
N SER A 203 -7.32 3.31 15.64
CA SER A 203 -7.45 1.91 16.04
C SER A 203 -6.29 1.49 16.93
N ASP A 204 -6.59 0.63 17.89
CA ASP A 204 -5.63 -0.11 18.72
C ASP A 204 -5.40 -1.56 18.25
N ARG A 205 -6.02 -1.93 17.12
CA ARG A 205 -6.03 -3.29 16.56
C ARG A 205 -5.02 -3.43 15.41
N ARG A 206 -3.78 -3.70 15.74
CA ARG A 206 -2.69 -3.81 14.76
C ARG A 206 -2.98 -4.87 13.68
N GLU A 207 -3.42 -6.03 14.10
CA GLU A 207 -3.50 -7.20 13.21
C GLU A 207 -4.73 -7.19 12.28
N ASP A 208 -5.80 -6.45 12.66
CA ASP A 208 -7.07 -6.53 11.97
C ASP A 208 -7.88 -5.22 11.97
N PHE A 209 -7.20 -4.05 11.97
CA PHE A 209 -7.89 -2.75 11.93
C PHE A 209 -8.75 -2.60 10.66
N ARG A 210 -8.35 -3.19 9.54
CA ARG A 210 -9.18 -3.20 8.33
C ARG A 210 -10.51 -3.94 8.56
N THR A 211 -10.49 -5.06 9.25
CA THR A 211 -11.71 -5.82 9.61
C THR A 211 -12.62 -5.00 10.53
N GLU A 212 -12.06 -4.27 11.50
CA GLU A 212 -12.80 -3.31 12.32
C GLU A 212 -13.48 -2.25 11.46
N VAL A 213 -12.72 -1.60 10.58
CA VAL A 213 -13.21 -0.54 9.69
C VAL A 213 -14.28 -1.07 8.73
N LEU A 214 -14.11 -2.27 8.19
CA LEU A 214 -15.10 -2.92 7.32
C LEU A 214 -16.43 -3.16 8.06
N GLY A 215 -16.37 -3.61 9.30
CA GLY A 215 -17.57 -3.77 10.15
C GLY A 215 -18.32 -2.45 10.36
N LEU A 216 -17.59 -1.35 10.60
CA LEU A 216 -18.15 -0.01 10.75
C LEU A 216 -18.76 0.53 9.45
N MET A 217 -18.09 0.29 8.31
CA MET A 217 -18.60 0.66 7.00
C MET A 217 -19.92 -0.07 6.69
N LYS A 218 -20.02 -1.38 6.98
CA LYS A 218 -21.27 -2.15 6.85
C LYS A 218 -22.42 -1.49 7.60
N ALA A 219 -22.19 -1.13 8.87
CA ALA A 219 -23.22 -0.45 9.68
C ALA A 219 -23.61 0.91 9.09
N GLN A 220 -22.66 1.66 8.53
CA GLN A 220 -22.92 2.94 7.90
C GLN A 220 -23.71 2.80 6.59
N VAL A 221 -23.47 1.78 5.79
CA VAL A 221 -24.22 1.47 4.56
C VAL A 221 -25.67 1.18 4.90
N VAL A 222 -25.95 0.38 5.92
CA VAL A 222 -27.31 0.08 6.35
C VAL A 222 -28.08 1.34 6.78
N LYS A 223 -27.40 2.25 7.50
CA LYS A 223 -28.01 3.54 7.90
C LYS A 223 -28.31 4.47 6.71
N ASN A 224 -27.50 4.38 5.66
CA ASN A 224 -27.55 5.27 4.49
C ASN A 224 -28.18 4.60 3.25
N THR A 225 -28.92 3.52 3.40
CA THR A 225 -29.38 2.66 2.27
C THR A 225 -30.17 3.43 1.18
N VAL A 226 -30.84 4.53 1.54
CA VAL A 226 -31.68 5.31 0.61
C VAL A 226 -31.13 6.70 0.31
N ILE A 227 -29.94 7.05 0.73
CA ILE A 227 -29.37 8.38 0.55
C ILE A 227 -27.97 8.36 -0.08
N VAL A 228 -27.65 9.43 -0.80
CA VAL A 228 -26.30 9.76 -1.28
C VAL A 228 -25.82 10.99 -0.51
N PRO A 229 -24.59 11.01 0.00
CA PRO A 229 -23.50 10.01 -0.14
C PRO A 229 -23.72 8.73 0.67
N THR A 230 -23.15 7.62 0.16
CA THR A 230 -23.16 6.34 0.82
C THR A 230 -22.16 6.29 2.01
N GLY A 231 -22.00 5.14 2.67
CA GLY A 231 -21.10 5.00 3.80
C GLY A 231 -19.64 4.84 3.40
N ALA A 232 -18.78 5.57 4.10
CA ALA A 232 -17.34 5.36 4.15
C ALA A 232 -16.88 5.22 5.59
N LYS A 233 -15.78 4.54 5.80
CA LYS A 233 -15.06 4.51 7.07
C LYS A 233 -13.56 4.37 6.81
N GLY A 234 -12.78 5.03 7.66
CA GLY A 234 -11.35 4.86 7.72
C GLY A 234 -10.88 4.55 9.13
N GLY A 235 -9.68 4.02 9.19
CA GLY A 235 -8.97 3.78 10.44
C GLY A 235 -7.48 3.74 10.21
N PHE A 236 -6.72 4.15 11.20
CA PHE A 236 -5.27 4.07 11.18
C PHE A 236 -4.74 3.51 12.49
N PHE A 237 -3.60 2.86 12.42
CA PHE A 237 -2.88 2.28 13.53
C PHE A 237 -1.47 2.89 13.60
N PRO A 238 -1.14 3.69 14.65
CA PRO A 238 0.22 4.13 14.91
C PRO A 238 1.09 2.96 15.37
N LYS A 239 2.25 2.79 14.75
CA LYS A 239 3.13 1.62 14.96
C LYS A 239 4.18 1.84 16.05
N GLN A 240 4.50 3.09 16.35
CA GLN A 240 5.62 3.50 17.21
C GLN A 240 5.17 4.49 18.29
N LEU A 241 4.15 4.12 19.07
CA LEU A 241 3.68 4.98 20.15
C LEU A 241 4.70 5.02 21.30
N PRO A 242 5.00 6.22 21.85
CA PRO A 242 5.74 6.35 23.09
C PRO A 242 5.08 5.58 24.25
N VAL A 243 5.88 5.19 25.25
CA VAL A 243 5.39 4.48 26.43
C VAL A 243 5.31 5.51 27.59
N ASP A 244 4.22 5.45 28.36
CA ASP A 244 4.01 6.19 29.61
C ASP A 244 4.00 7.73 29.54
N ASP A 245 3.93 8.31 28.34
CA ASP A 245 3.77 9.75 28.13
C ASP A 245 2.52 10.06 27.31
N ARG A 246 1.45 10.47 27.97
CA ARG A 246 0.16 10.76 27.33
C ARG A 246 0.23 11.90 26.31
N GLU A 247 1.05 12.92 26.56
CA GLU A 247 1.20 14.06 25.66
C GLU A 247 1.98 13.63 24.39
N ALA A 248 3.07 12.89 24.58
CA ALA A 248 3.85 12.33 23.47
C ALA A 248 3.01 11.32 22.64
N ILE A 249 2.21 10.46 23.28
CA ILE A 249 1.29 9.55 22.59
C ILE A 249 0.28 10.34 21.73
N MET A 250 -0.30 11.41 22.27
CA MET A 250 -1.25 12.23 21.52
C MET A 250 -0.58 12.96 20.35
N LYS A 251 0.61 13.51 20.55
CA LYS A 251 1.39 14.16 19.49
C LYS A 251 1.72 13.19 18.36
N GLU A 252 2.18 11.98 18.68
CA GLU A 252 2.46 10.94 17.68
C GLU A 252 1.19 10.52 16.97
N GLY A 253 0.06 10.34 17.68
CA GLY A 253 -1.23 10.04 17.09
C GLY A 253 -1.70 11.10 16.09
N ILE A 254 -1.49 12.39 16.40
CA ILE A 254 -1.79 13.51 15.47
C ILE A 254 -0.87 13.45 14.23
N THR A 255 0.42 13.16 14.41
CA THR A 255 1.37 13.01 13.32
C THR A 255 0.97 11.86 12.39
N CYS A 256 0.66 10.70 12.95
CA CYS A 256 0.15 9.54 12.22
C CYS A 256 -1.15 9.84 11.47
N TYR A 257 -2.09 10.54 12.10
CA TYR A 257 -3.33 10.98 11.45
C TYR A 257 -3.05 11.88 10.24
N ARG A 258 -2.17 12.87 10.39
CA ARG A 258 -1.79 13.77 9.30
C ARG A 258 -1.15 13.01 8.14
N THR A 259 -0.21 12.11 8.42
CA THR A 259 0.40 11.25 7.41
C THR A 259 -0.64 10.42 6.66
N PHE A 260 -1.57 9.82 7.39
CA PHE A 260 -2.65 9.04 6.80
C PHE A 260 -3.56 9.89 5.89
N ILE A 261 -4.03 11.05 6.36
CA ILE A 261 -4.88 11.95 5.57
C ILE A 261 -4.13 12.52 4.36
N SER A 262 -2.86 12.92 4.52
CA SER A 262 -2.03 13.37 3.39
C SER A 262 -1.92 12.29 2.32
N GLY A 263 -1.71 11.03 2.72
CA GLY A 263 -1.68 9.91 1.77
C GLY A 263 -3.00 9.69 1.03
N LEU A 264 -4.15 9.95 1.65
CA LEU A 264 -5.45 9.92 0.97
C LEU A 264 -5.57 11.07 -0.05
N LEU A 265 -5.14 12.27 0.33
CA LEU A 265 -5.20 13.47 -0.51
C LEU A 265 -4.24 13.38 -1.71
N ASP A 266 -3.07 12.79 -1.54
CA ASP A 266 -2.06 12.63 -2.59
C ASP A 266 -2.61 11.95 -3.86
N ILE A 267 -3.63 11.10 -3.72
CA ILE A 267 -4.21 10.31 -4.82
C ILE A 267 -5.67 10.68 -5.14
N THR A 268 -6.21 11.72 -4.47
CA THR A 268 -7.56 12.25 -4.72
C THR A 268 -7.47 13.39 -5.74
N ASP A 269 -8.37 13.41 -6.73
CA ASP A 269 -8.41 14.49 -7.71
C ASP A 269 -8.82 15.81 -7.07
N ASN A 270 -8.28 16.93 -7.60
CA ASN A 270 -8.69 18.29 -7.22
C ASN A 270 -9.82 18.80 -8.11
N VAL A 271 -10.52 19.83 -7.64
CA VAL A 271 -11.44 20.62 -8.46
C VAL A 271 -10.94 22.06 -8.54
N ILE A 272 -10.51 22.48 -9.72
CA ILE A 272 -10.00 23.83 -9.98
C ILE A 272 -10.88 24.45 -11.07
N ASP A 273 -11.49 25.60 -10.79
CA ASP A 273 -12.41 26.30 -11.70
C ASP A 273 -13.53 25.38 -12.26
N GLY A 274 -14.07 24.50 -11.41
CA GLY A 274 -15.13 23.56 -11.77
C GLY A 274 -14.67 22.36 -12.64
N LYS A 275 -13.38 22.20 -12.86
CA LYS A 275 -12.80 21.08 -13.62
C LYS A 275 -12.05 20.15 -12.69
N VAL A 276 -12.20 18.85 -12.95
CA VAL A 276 -11.42 17.83 -12.23
C VAL A 276 -9.97 17.83 -12.74
N VAL A 277 -9.04 17.99 -11.82
CA VAL A 277 -7.61 18.03 -12.10
C VAL A 277 -6.92 16.90 -11.32
N PRO A 278 -6.31 15.93 -12.02
CA PRO A 278 -5.61 14.83 -11.36
C PRO A 278 -4.39 15.34 -10.57
N PRO A 279 -4.02 14.66 -9.48
CA PRO A 279 -2.79 14.94 -8.77
C PRO A 279 -1.57 14.77 -9.69
N LYS A 280 -0.56 15.60 -9.47
CA LYS A 280 0.70 15.52 -10.25
C LYS A 280 1.36 14.16 -10.03
N ASN A 281 1.92 13.58 -11.10
CA ASN A 281 2.62 12.29 -11.09
C ASN A 281 1.77 11.09 -10.60
N VAL A 282 0.45 11.16 -10.73
CA VAL A 282 -0.47 10.04 -10.44
C VAL A 282 -1.10 9.54 -11.74
N ILE A 283 -0.80 8.31 -12.10
CA ILE A 283 -1.49 7.61 -13.18
C ILE A 283 -2.81 7.07 -12.63
N ARG A 284 -3.90 7.40 -13.30
CA ARG A 284 -5.26 6.95 -12.95
C ARG A 284 -5.68 5.78 -13.84
N ARG A 285 -6.08 4.68 -13.24
CA ARG A 285 -6.67 3.50 -13.89
C ARG A 285 -8.18 3.36 -13.57
N ASP A 286 -8.75 4.40 -13.02
CA ASP A 286 -10.17 4.60 -12.70
C ASP A 286 -10.68 5.94 -13.26
N ASN A 287 -11.95 6.22 -12.99
CA ASN A 287 -12.60 7.49 -13.36
C ASN A 287 -12.16 8.65 -12.46
N ASP A 288 -12.61 9.87 -12.77
CA ASP A 288 -12.46 11.03 -11.91
C ASP A 288 -12.97 10.73 -10.50
N ASP A 289 -12.19 11.10 -9.49
CA ASP A 289 -12.50 10.88 -8.08
C ASP A 289 -12.09 12.09 -7.22
N PRO A 290 -12.80 13.22 -7.35
CA PRO A 290 -12.52 14.43 -6.56
C PRO A 290 -13.23 14.41 -5.20
N TYR A 291 -13.71 13.26 -4.74
CA TYR A 291 -14.52 13.18 -3.54
C TYR A 291 -13.81 12.49 -2.40
N LEU A 292 -13.43 13.25 -1.39
CA LEU A 292 -12.96 12.74 -0.11
C LEU A 292 -13.59 13.55 1.02
N VAL A 293 -14.46 12.93 1.80
CA VAL A 293 -15.05 13.54 2.98
C VAL A 293 -14.81 12.63 4.19
N VAL A 294 -14.07 13.15 5.12
CA VAL A 294 -13.72 12.52 6.38
C VAL A 294 -14.22 13.35 7.56
N ALA A 295 -14.56 12.68 8.65
CA ALA A 295 -15.05 13.31 9.88
C ALA A 295 -14.36 12.68 11.09
N ALA A 296 -14.52 13.29 12.25
CA ALA A 296 -14.08 12.70 13.51
C ALA A 296 -14.80 11.37 13.80
N ASP A 297 -14.09 10.44 14.42
CA ASP A 297 -14.61 9.20 15.02
C ASP A 297 -13.86 8.93 16.33
N LYS A 298 -14.00 7.73 16.90
CA LYS A 298 -13.32 7.35 18.16
C LYS A 298 -11.81 7.60 18.07
N GLY A 299 -11.28 8.34 19.00
CA GLY A 299 -9.86 8.66 19.14
C GLY A 299 -9.37 9.86 18.34
N THR A 300 -10.18 10.42 17.42
CA THR A 300 -9.78 11.57 16.59
C THR A 300 -10.58 12.85 16.86
N THR A 301 -11.58 12.81 17.71
CA THR A 301 -12.49 13.93 17.99
C THR A 301 -11.85 15.21 18.50
N THR A 302 -10.64 15.13 19.02
CA THR A 302 -9.91 16.29 19.57
C THR A 302 -9.00 16.99 18.58
N PHE A 303 -8.78 16.41 17.39
CA PHE A 303 -7.79 16.93 16.43
C PHE A 303 -8.13 16.72 14.95
N SER A 304 -9.30 16.15 14.63
CA SER A 304 -9.75 15.97 13.24
C SER A 304 -10.54 17.14 12.71
#